data_b8b8e5fe714f9378994eec6f8a13614b
#
_entry.id   b8b8e5fe714f9378994eec6f8a13614b
#
_cell.length_a   1.000
_cell.length_b   1.000
_cell.length_c   1.000
_cell.angle_alpha   90.00
_cell.angle_beta   90.00
_cell.angle_gamma   90.00
#
_symmetry.space_group_name_H-M   'P 1'
#
loop_
_entity.id
_entity.type
_entity.pdbx_description
1 polymer ?
#
loop_
_entity_poly.entity_id
_entity_poly.type
_entity_poly.pdbx_seq_one_letter_code
_entity_poly.pdbx_strand_id
1 'polypeptide(L)' 'MQMSFEVDGQRLRQLRVERAFSLRALGERSGVTFATINNLENGNRPARLVTIRKLAEALGVEPKELMKGEE' A
#
# COMPACT_ATOMS: atom_id res chain seq x y z
N MET A 1 -10.34 14.58 -12.19
CA MET A 1 -9.20 14.82 -11.31
C MET A 1 -8.97 13.66 -10.41
N GLN A 2 -7.72 13.24 -10.24
CA GLN A 2 -7.43 12.09 -9.43
C GLN A 2 -7.02 12.51 -8.06
N MET A 3 -7.49 11.78 -7.05
CA MET A 3 -7.13 12.07 -5.68
C MET A 3 -5.96 11.22 -5.29
N SER A 4 -4.98 11.84 -4.64
CA SER A 4 -3.82 11.15 -4.13
C SER A 4 -3.72 11.38 -2.64
N PHE A 5 -3.27 10.34 -1.95
CA PHE A 5 -3.13 10.39 -0.50
C PHE A 5 -1.76 9.88 -0.15
N GLU A 6 -1.18 10.44 0.87
CA GLU A 6 0.14 9.99 1.31
C GLU A 6 0.01 8.62 1.96
N VAL A 7 0.88 7.69 1.54
CA VAL A 7 0.84 6.33 2.04
C VAL A 7 1.83 6.19 3.18
N ASP A 8 1.40 5.53 4.25
CA ASP A 8 2.28 5.19 5.34
C ASP A 8 3.08 3.95 4.94
N GLY A 9 4.28 4.17 4.42
CA GLY A 9 5.07 3.09 3.88
C GLY A 9 5.49 2.06 4.90
N GLN A 10 5.77 2.50 6.14
CA GLN A 10 6.14 1.56 7.18
C GLN A 10 4.98 0.65 7.55
N ARG A 11 3.80 1.22 7.61
CA ARG A 11 2.62 0.43 7.91
C ARG A 11 2.33 -0.57 6.80
N LEU A 12 2.48 -0.11 5.55
CA LEU A 12 2.29 -0.99 4.41
C LEU A 12 3.24 -2.18 4.48
N ARG A 13 4.52 -1.90 4.76
CA ARG A 13 5.50 -2.96 4.85
C ARG A 13 5.18 -3.91 6.00
N GLN A 14 4.80 -3.36 7.15
CA GLN A 14 4.49 -4.18 8.31
C GLN A 14 3.36 -5.15 8.00
N LEU A 15 2.29 -4.65 7.38
CA LEU A 15 1.16 -5.50 7.06
C LEU A 15 1.54 -6.58 6.06
N ARG A 16 2.36 -6.22 5.08
CA ARG A 16 2.79 -7.18 4.09
C ARG A 16 3.62 -8.30 4.72
N VAL A 17 4.57 -7.93 5.57
CA VAL A 17 5.45 -8.90 6.21
C VAL A 17 4.67 -9.79 7.15
N GLU A 18 3.72 -9.21 7.89
CA GLU A 18 2.91 -9.99 8.83
C GLU A 18 2.12 -11.06 8.10
N ARG A 19 1.78 -10.83 6.85
CA ARG A 19 1.05 -11.81 6.07
C ARG A 19 1.95 -12.69 5.24
N ALA A 20 3.27 -12.58 5.48
CA ALA A 20 4.28 -13.38 4.79
C ALA A 20 4.23 -13.21 3.28
N PHE A 21 3.91 -12.00 2.82
CA PHE A 21 3.93 -11.72 1.39
C PHE A 21 5.26 -11.10 1.00
N SER A 22 5.86 -11.61 -0.07
CA SER A 22 6.97 -10.90 -0.69
C SER A 22 6.39 -9.70 -1.44
N LEU A 23 7.26 -8.80 -1.90
CA LEU A 23 6.80 -7.69 -2.73
C LEU A 23 6.11 -8.22 -3.98
N ARG A 24 6.67 -9.26 -4.58
CA ARG A 24 6.10 -9.82 -5.78
C ARG A 24 4.74 -10.46 -5.49
N ALA A 25 4.62 -11.18 -4.38
CA ALA A 25 3.36 -11.82 -4.03
C ALA A 25 2.27 -10.79 -3.81
N LEU A 26 2.59 -9.71 -3.10
CA LEU A 26 1.60 -8.66 -2.89
C LEU A 26 1.25 -8.01 -4.22
N GLY A 27 2.22 -7.84 -5.09
CA GLY A 27 1.95 -7.28 -6.41
C GLY A 27 0.96 -8.13 -7.18
N GLU A 28 1.15 -9.44 -7.16
CA GLU A 28 0.26 -10.34 -7.88
C GLU A 28 -1.14 -10.33 -7.29
N ARG A 29 -1.22 -10.28 -5.97
CA ARG A 29 -2.54 -10.30 -5.33
C ARG A 29 -3.29 -8.99 -5.49
N SER A 30 -2.56 -7.89 -5.50
CA SER A 30 -3.21 -6.59 -5.52
C SER A 30 -3.40 -6.04 -6.93
N GLY A 31 -2.61 -6.52 -7.88
CA GLY A 31 -2.62 -5.92 -9.21
C GLY A 31 -1.81 -4.65 -9.29
N VAL A 32 -1.01 -4.36 -8.26
CA VAL A 32 -0.12 -3.21 -8.25
C VAL A 32 1.29 -3.74 -8.45
N THR A 33 2.08 -3.11 -9.32
CA THR A 33 3.42 -3.64 -9.60
C THR A 33 4.28 -3.61 -8.34
N PHE A 34 5.18 -4.57 -8.23
CA PHE A 34 6.01 -4.63 -7.04
C PHE A 34 6.94 -3.42 -6.94
N ALA A 35 7.30 -2.84 -8.08
CA ALA A 35 8.13 -1.64 -8.04
C ALA A 35 7.39 -0.48 -7.38
N THR A 36 6.11 -0.33 -7.67
CA THR A 36 5.30 0.69 -7.03
C THR A 36 5.20 0.42 -5.54
N ILE A 37 4.96 -0.83 -5.15
CA ILE A 37 4.86 -1.17 -3.74
C ILE A 37 6.17 -0.86 -3.03
N ASN A 38 7.29 -1.23 -3.65
CA ASN A 38 8.59 -0.97 -3.05
C ASN A 38 8.81 0.52 -2.84
N ASN A 39 8.46 1.32 -3.83
CA ASN A 39 8.61 2.78 -3.70
C ASN A 39 7.74 3.33 -2.60
N LEU A 40 6.52 2.84 -2.47
CA LEU A 40 5.63 3.31 -1.41
C LEU A 40 6.17 2.94 -0.04
N GLU A 41 6.73 1.73 0.09
CA GLU A 41 7.25 1.30 1.39
C GLU A 41 8.46 2.10 1.81
N ASN A 42 9.22 2.60 0.84
CA ASN A 42 10.49 3.24 1.16
C ASN A 42 10.42 4.76 1.21
N GLY A 43 9.31 5.36 0.86
CA GLY A 43 9.32 6.81 0.75
C GLY A 43 8.08 7.54 1.20
N ASN A 44 7.10 6.87 1.78
CA ASN A 44 5.86 7.55 2.18
C ASN A 44 5.33 8.41 1.05
N ARG A 45 5.32 7.86 -0.15
CA ARG A 45 4.91 8.62 -1.31
C ARG A 45 3.41 8.63 -1.44
N PRO A 46 2.87 9.58 -2.18
CA PRO A 46 1.44 9.58 -2.42
C PRO A 46 1.06 8.51 -3.42
N ALA A 47 -0.14 8.00 -3.31
CA ALA A 47 -0.70 7.06 -4.27
C ALA A 47 -2.15 7.43 -4.50
N ARG A 48 -2.66 7.07 -5.67
CA ARG A 48 -4.06 7.30 -5.98
C ARG A 48 -4.91 6.39 -5.12
N LEU A 49 -6.12 6.83 -4.86
CA LEU A 49 -7.03 6.08 -4.02
C LEU A 49 -7.23 4.67 -4.55
N VAL A 50 -7.32 4.51 -5.87
CA VAL A 50 -7.53 3.18 -6.44
C VAL A 50 -6.37 2.25 -6.11
N THR A 51 -5.15 2.78 -6.10
CA THR A 51 -3.99 1.97 -5.74
C THR A 51 -4.04 1.56 -4.27
N ILE A 52 -4.41 2.51 -3.41
CA ILE A 52 -4.52 2.24 -1.98
C ILE A 52 -5.60 1.19 -1.73
N ARG A 53 -6.73 1.29 -2.42
CA ARG A 53 -7.79 0.31 -2.27
C ARG A 53 -7.35 -1.09 -2.68
N LYS A 54 -6.63 -1.18 -3.79
CA LYS A 54 -6.16 -2.48 -4.26
C LYS A 54 -5.23 -3.13 -3.25
N LEU A 55 -4.33 -2.33 -2.68
CA LEU A 55 -3.41 -2.85 -1.68
C LEU A 55 -4.14 -3.24 -0.41
N ALA A 56 -5.05 -2.40 0.04
CA ALA A 56 -5.80 -2.68 1.26
C ALA A 56 -6.63 -3.96 1.10
N GLU A 57 -7.26 -4.11 -0.05
CA GLU A 57 -8.05 -5.29 -0.29
C GLU A 57 -7.19 -6.54 -0.27
N ALA A 58 -6.03 -6.49 -0.90
CA ALA A 58 -5.13 -7.63 -0.91
C ALA A 58 -4.62 -7.98 0.48
N LEU A 59 -4.48 -6.98 1.33
CA LEU A 59 -4.00 -7.18 2.69
C LEU A 59 -5.12 -7.45 3.69
N GLY A 60 -6.36 -7.27 3.26
CA GLY A 60 -7.49 -7.51 4.14
C GLY A 60 -7.70 -6.45 5.20
N VAL A 61 -7.35 -5.22 4.90
CA VAL A 61 -7.50 -4.11 5.84
C VAL A 61 -8.26 -2.97 5.18
N GLU A 62 -8.64 -2.00 5.99
CA GLU A 62 -9.29 -0.82 5.48
C GLU A 62 -8.28 0.09 4.81
N PRO A 63 -8.65 0.82 3.77
CA PRO A 63 -7.71 1.71 3.10
C PRO A 63 -7.07 2.72 4.05
N LYS A 64 -7.81 3.18 5.05
CA LYS A 64 -7.26 4.19 5.97
C LYS A 64 -6.06 3.67 6.73
N GLU A 65 -5.92 2.36 6.85
CA GLU A 65 -4.78 1.81 7.56
C GLU A 65 -3.49 1.97 6.80
N LEU A 66 -3.57 2.25 5.51
CA LEU A 66 -2.39 2.47 4.70
C LEU A 66 -2.11 3.95 4.49
N MET A 67 -2.97 4.82 4.98
CA MET A 67 -2.82 6.25 4.73
C MET A 67 -2.20 6.90 5.94
N LYS A 68 -1.36 7.91 5.68
CA LYS A 68 -0.77 8.65 6.75
C LYS A 68 -1.85 9.35 7.51
N GLY A 69 -1.86 9.16 8.82
CA GLY A 69 -2.89 9.78 9.62
C GLY A 69 -2.70 11.26 9.71
N GLU A 70 -3.79 11.95 10.00
CA GLU A 70 -3.69 13.29 10.29
C GLU A 70 -4.09 13.50 11.65
N GLU A 71 -3.54 14.36 12.29
CA GLU A 71 -3.86 14.45 13.63
C GLU A 71 -4.34 15.62 14.08
#